data_2de77ce23c23e43a22e1c27fc85a22c3
#
_entry.id   2de77ce23c23e43a22e1c27fc85a22c3
#
_cell.length_a   1.000
_cell.length_b   1.000
_cell.length_c   1.000
_cell.angle_alpha   90.00
_cell.angle_beta   90.00
_cell.angle_gamma   90.00
#
_symmetry.space_group_name_H-M   'P 1'
#
loop_
_entity.id
_entity.type
_entity.pdbx_description
1 polymer ?
#
loop_
_entity_poly.entity_id
_entity_poly.type
_entity_poly.pdbx_seq_one_letter_code
_entity_poly.pdbx_strand_id
1 'polypeptide(L)'
;MAASHNKSPIIYEVNLSLPGEVADDFDLWLKSHIDEMLAIAGFVSASVYKDHPPPGIEPEPDKIYRTVQYRVSTRKALDDYFRDHAARMRQEGFDKFGEGLAATRRILVDGQEISGDTGGRESHCRNCGVPLLGQYCSACGQRGRARLITLWELLRDVVGDLFELDSRLWRSLVPLVLKPGKLTKDYLAGRRVHYVPPFRMYLVLSILFFIVISFGDETPFSIDSDDDRVTATVETEEDGDLAERSREDEAESPDRTETDATEVARKCEELELDTGISWIDSEESLEFLRNTCRQMIKNVTEDEGRFERAMYENIPKMLFFFLPFLAIVLKLLYIGSGRYYVEHLLFFVHYHAFFFLIVMLNVLLTRVAGIIHEPDWLVGLVTATVVFYIPVYLFVAMRQVYAQRFVVTLLKYGFLGITYFVSLIITLLVTAAITAISLDS
;
A
#
# COMPACT_ATOMS: atom_id res chain seq x y z
N MET A 1 -22.10 -28.28 5.63
CA MET A 1 -21.74 -27.31 6.66
C MET A 1 -22.91 -26.35 6.81
N ALA A 2 -23.61 -26.39 7.94
CA ALA A 2 -24.88 -25.71 8.17
C ALA A 2 -24.67 -24.20 8.25
N ALA A 3 -25.40 -23.46 7.43
CA ALA A 3 -25.52 -22.01 7.54
C ALA A 3 -26.11 -21.67 8.92
N SER A 4 -25.32 -21.04 9.78
CA SER A 4 -25.79 -20.40 11.00
C SER A 4 -26.76 -19.30 10.59
N HIS A 5 -28.06 -19.57 10.70
CA HIS A 5 -29.07 -18.53 10.67
C HIS A 5 -28.85 -17.63 11.88
N ASN A 6 -28.22 -16.50 11.64
CA ASN A 6 -28.16 -15.39 12.59
C ASN A 6 -29.58 -14.86 12.74
N LYS A 7 -30.34 -15.39 13.73
CA LYS A 7 -31.67 -14.89 14.05
C LYS A 7 -31.51 -13.46 14.50
N SER A 8 -32.16 -12.53 13.80
CA SER A 8 -32.18 -11.10 14.15
C SER A 8 -32.59 -10.95 15.61
N PRO A 9 -31.83 -10.20 16.43
CA PRO A 9 -32.16 -10.01 17.84
C PRO A 9 -33.48 -9.28 17.96
N ILE A 10 -34.29 -9.70 18.95
CA ILE A 10 -35.55 -9.03 19.31
C ILE A 10 -35.17 -7.80 20.15
N ILE A 11 -35.78 -6.66 19.84
CA ILE A 11 -35.64 -5.45 20.66
C ILE A 11 -36.93 -5.25 21.46
N TYR A 12 -36.81 -5.29 22.79
CA TYR A 12 -37.83 -4.90 23.70
C TYR A 12 -37.61 -3.45 24.13
N GLU A 13 -38.47 -2.55 23.68
CA GLU A 13 -38.37 -1.11 23.92
C GLU A 13 -39.38 -0.68 24.99
N VAL A 14 -38.90 0.09 25.94
CA VAL A 14 -39.69 0.69 27.01
C VAL A 14 -39.51 2.20 26.97
N ASN A 15 -40.58 2.93 26.71
CA ASN A 15 -40.61 4.38 26.75
C ASN A 15 -41.24 4.83 28.06
N LEU A 16 -40.55 5.67 28.79
CA LEU A 16 -40.84 6.13 30.12
C LEU A 16 -41.00 7.65 30.14
N SER A 17 -42.02 8.16 30.79
CA SER A 17 -42.17 9.59 31.06
C SER A 17 -42.55 9.82 32.54
N LEU A 18 -41.95 10.86 33.13
CA LEU A 18 -42.15 11.18 34.55
C LEU A 18 -41.88 12.67 34.80
N PRO A 19 -42.32 13.24 35.92
CA PRO A 19 -42.06 14.63 36.27
C PRO A 19 -40.57 14.91 36.41
N GLY A 20 -40.14 16.10 35.97
CA GLY A 20 -38.72 16.51 35.97
C GLY A 20 -38.10 16.58 37.38
N GLU A 21 -38.91 16.81 38.41
CA GLU A 21 -38.46 16.91 39.80
C GLU A 21 -37.78 15.64 40.34
N VAL A 22 -38.13 14.45 39.79
CA VAL A 22 -37.59 13.14 40.24
C VAL A 22 -36.53 12.58 39.27
N ALA A 23 -36.03 13.40 38.37
CA ALA A 23 -35.13 12.97 37.28
C ALA A 23 -33.85 12.25 37.77
N ASP A 24 -33.16 12.82 38.72
CA ASP A 24 -31.87 12.30 39.22
C ASP A 24 -32.09 10.98 39.99
N ASP A 25 -33.11 10.91 40.85
CA ASP A 25 -33.45 9.70 41.58
C ASP A 25 -33.92 8.59 40.65
N PHE A 26 -34.62 8.95 39.57
CA PHE A 26 -35.06 8.02 38.56
C PHE A 26 -33.88 7.48 37.73
N ASP A 27 -32.97 8.32 37.28
CA ASP A 27 -31.80 7.89 36.52
C ASP A 27 -30.91 6.94 37.34
N LEU A 28 -30.75 7.19 38.64
CA LEU A 28 -30.01 6.31 39.55
C LEU A 28 -30.72 4.93 39.71
N TRP A 29 -32.03 4.94 39.91
CA TRP A 29 -32.81 3.71 40.01
C TRP A 29 -32.85 2.95 38.69
N LEU A 30 -33.01 3.66 37.57
CA LEU A 30 -33.08 3.06 36.25
C LEU A 30 -31.80 2.29 35.91
N LYS A 31 -30.64 2.80 36.33
CA LYS A 31 -29.37 2.10 36.14
C LYS A 31 -29.37 0.75 36.86
N SER A 32 -29.77 0.71 38.15
CA SER A 32 -29.86 -0.53 38.92
C SER A 32 -30.89 -1.49 38.33
N HIS A 33 -32.03 -0.96 37.88
CA HIS A 33 -33.08 -1.74 37.24
C HIS A 33 -32.62 -2.37 35.91
N ILE A 34 -31.83 -1.65 35.12
CA ILE A 34 -31.23 -2.18 33.90
C ILE A 34 -30.21 -3.29 34.19
N ASP A 35 -29.39 -3.14 35.22
CA ASP A 35 -28.45 -4.18 35.64
C ASP A 35 -29.16 -5.47 36.03
N GLU A 36 -30.30 -5.35 36.75
CA GLU A 36 -31.16 -6.49 37.10
C GLU A 36 -31.80 -7.13 35.86
N MET A 37 -32.28 -6.32 34.93
CA MET A 37 -32.81 -6.79 33.64
C MET A 37 -31.80 -7.58 32.84
N LEU A 38 -30.56 -7.10 32.81
CA LEU A 38 -29.46 -7.75 32.08
C LEU A 38 -28.98 -9.04 32.75
N ALA A 39 -29.26 -9.23 34.04
CA ALA A 39 -29.01 -10.49 34.74
C ALA A 39 -30.02 -11.60 34.36
N ILE A 40 -31.16 -11.26 33.74
CA ILE A 40 -32.17 -12.22 33.28
C ILE A 40 -31.64 -12.94 32.02
N ALA A 41 -31.75 -14.27 32.00
CA ALA A 41 -31.28 -15.09 30.90
C ALA A 41 -31.92 -14.68 29.57
N GLY A 42 -31.04 -14.38 28.59
CA GLY A 42 -31.43 -13.98 27.23
C GLY A 42 -31.47 -12.48 26.97
N PHE A 43 -31.35 -11.62 27.98
CA PHE A 43 -31.09 -10.20 27.80
C PHE A 43 -29.60 -9.96 27.58
N VAL A 44 -29.23 -9.36 26.43
CA VAL A 44 -27.85 -9.29 25.97
C VAL A 44 -27.23 -7.92 26.22
N SER A 45 -28.01 -6.86 25.98
CA SER A 45 -27.57 -5.47 26.17
C SER A 45 -28.76 -4.54 26.30
N ALA A 46 -28.52 -3.35 26.86
CA ALA A 46 -29.48 -2.27 26.93
C ALA A 46 -28.89 -0.97 26.41
N SER A 47 -29.69 -0.15 25.74
CA SER A 47 -29.35 1.20 25.32
C SER A 47 -30.36 2.18 25.90
N VAL A 48 -29.89 3.26 26.53
CA VAL A 48 -30.74 4.29 27.13
C VAL A 48 -30.62 5.58 26.31
N TYR A 49 -31.78 6.12 25.95
CA TYR A 49 -31.90 7.40 25.27
C TYR A 49 -32.62 8.38 26.17
N LYS A 50 -32.11 9.62 26.24
CA LYS A 50 -32.67 10.69 27.12
C LYS A 50 -33.32 11.77 26.27
N ASP A 51 -34.34 12.39 26.88
CA ASP A 51 -34.97 13.63 26.40
C ASP A 51 -35.58 13.57 24.99
N HIS A 52 -36.08 12.40 24.60
CA HIS A 52 -36.83 12.23 23.36
C HIS A 52 -38.21 11.64 23.66
N PRO A 53 -39.31 12.41 23.46
CA PRO A 53 -40.65 11.86 23.66
C PRO A 53 -40.94 10.74 22.66
N PRO A 54 -41.79 9.77 23.01
CA PRO A 54 -42.23 8.75 22.08
C PRO A 54 -42.89 9.36 20.84
N PRO A 55 -42.81 8.70 19.65
CA PRO A 55 -43.45 9.20 18.45
C PRO A 55 -44.95 9.47 18.65
N GLY A 56 -45.41 10.70 18.30
CA GLY A 56 -46.79 11.13 18.41
C GLY A 56 -47.17 11.75 19.77
N ILE A 57 -46.21 11.96 20.67
CA ILE A 57 -46.40 12.70 21.93
C ILE A 57 -45.65 14.03 21.82
N GLU A 58 -46.34 15.15 22.01
CA GLU A 58 -45.71 16.45 22.11
C GLU A 58 -44.95 16.56 23.46
N PRO A 59 -43.71 17.10 23.47
CA PRO A 59 -42.94 17.23 24.68
C PRO A 59 -43.63 18.20 25.67
N GLU A 60 -43.83 17.77 26.88
CA GLU A 60 -44.31 18.63 27.98
C GLU A 60 -43.10 19.22 28.73
N PRO A 61 -43.08 20.53 29.01
CA PRO A 61 -41.91 21.21 29.60
C PRO A 61 -41.45 20.65 30.96
N ASP A 62 -42.37 20.12 31.77
CA ASP A 62 -42.12 19.66 33.14
C ASP A 62 -41.87 18.14 33.20
N LYS A 63 -41.83 17.43 32.07
CA LYS A 63 -41.60 15.99 32.02
C LYS A 63 -40.28 15.64 31.38
N ILE A 64 -39.64 14.63 31.94
CA ILE A 64 -38.47 13.97 31.32
C ILE A 64 -38.94 12.69 30.64
N TYR A 65 -38.19 12.35 29.57
CA TYR A 65 -38.42 11.17 28.75
C TYR A 65 -37.17 10.28 28.75
N ARG A 66 -37.38 8.96 28.93
CA ARG A 66 -36.33 7.94 28.85
C ARG A 66 -36.83 6.79 27.99
N THR A 67 -36.03 6.42 26.97
CA THR A 67 -36.29 5.23 26.17
C THR A 67 -35.21 4.22 26.46
N VAL A 68 -35.59 3.01 26.86
CA VAL A 68 -34.67 1.89 27.07
C VAL A 68 -34.98 0.82 26.05
N GLN A 69 -33.96 0.46 25.25
CA GLN A 69 -34.04 -0.63 24.30
C GLN A 69 -33.20 -1.80 24.80
N TYR A 70 -33.85 -2.91 25.12
CA TYR A 70 -33.21 -4.17 25.50
C TYR A 70 -33.07 -5.06 24.28
N ARG A 71 -31.89 -5.55 24.03
CA ARG A 71 -31.66 -6.59 23.02
C ARG A 71 -31.81 -7.95 23.66
N VAL A 72 -32.73 -8.76 23.12
CA VAL A 72 -33.04 -10.08 23.64
C VAL A 72 -32.68 -11.14 22.59
N SER A 73 -32.03 -12.20 23.03
CA SER A 73 -31.45 -13.23 22.14
C SER A 73 -32.52 -14.09 21.43
N THR A 74 -33.64 -14.36 22.06
CA THR A 74 -34.71 -15.22 21.51
C THR A 74 -36.09 -14.78 21.95
N ARG A 75 -37.11 -15.10 21.14
CA ARG A 75 -38.52 -14.87 21.51
C ARG A 75 -38.88 -15.60 22.79
N LYS A 76 -38.41 -16.82 22.99
CA LYS A 76 -38.66 -17.60 24.20
C LYS A 76 -38.16 -16.88 25.47
N ALA A 77 -36.92 -16.32 25.41
CA ALA A 77 -36.38 -15.58 26.56
C ALA A 77 -37.23 -14.36 26.94
N LEU A 78 -37.78 -13.67 25.93
CA LEU A 78 -38.70 -12.55 26.18
C LEU A 78 -40.05 -13.02 26.76
N ASP A 79 -40.60 -14.13 26.28
CA ASP A 79 -41.83 -14.72 26.79
C ASP A 79 -41.65 -15.26 28.24
N ASP A 80 -40.49 -15.86 28.54
CA ASP A 80 -40.14 -16.28 29.90
C ASP A 80 -40.00 -15.06 30.83
N TYR A 81 -39.39 -13.95 30.40
CA TYR A 81 -39.37 -12.69 31.15
C TYR A 81 -40.79 -12.18 31.46
N PHE A 82 -41.68 -12.17 30.48
CA PHE A 82 -43.05 -11.69 30.69
C PHE A 82 -43.81 -12.54 31.69
N ARG A 83 -43.59 -13.84 31.71
CA ARG A 83 -44.23 -14.77 32.61
C ARG A 83 -43.69 -14.64 34.04
N ASP A 84 -42.40 -14.60 34.22
CA ASP A 84 -41.74 -14.86 35.50
C ASP A 84 -41.25 -13.59 36.22
N HIS A 85 -40.93 -12.50 35.46
CA HIS A 85 -40.27 -11.31 36.02
C HIS A 85 -41.02 -9.99 35.80
N ALA A 86 -41.73 -9.84 34.69
CA ALA A 86 -42.22 -8.53 34.25
C ALA A 86 -43.22 -7.89 35.23
N ALA A 87 -44.05 -8.68 35.92
CA ALA A 87 -45.01 -8.15 36.89
C ALA A 87 -44.29 -7.48 38.07
N ARG A 88 -43.31 -8.17 38.65
CA ARG A 88 -42.51 -7.65 39.78
C ARG A 88 -41.72 -6.41 39.38
N MET A 89 -41.00 -6.48 38.28
CA MET A 89 -40.16 -5.39 37.79
C MET A 89 -40.94 -4.10 37.50
N ARG A 90 -42.17 -4.23 37.01
CA ARG A 90 -43.07 -3.07 36.80
C ARG A 90 -43.59 -2.50 38.09
N GLN A 91 -43.96 -3.37 39.06
CA GLN A 91 -44.46 -2.96 40.33
C GLN A 91 -43.44 -2.16 41.14
N GLU A 92 -42.18 -2.56 41.14
CA GLU A 92 -41.09 -1.85 41.81
C GLU A 92 -40.95 -0.40 41.33
N GLY A 93 -41.03 -0.15 40.00
CA GLY A 93 -41.00 1.20 39.46
C GLY A 93 -42.22 2.02 39.87
N PHE A 94 -43.41 1.39 39.86
CA PHE A 94 -44.63 2.05 40.25
C PHE A 94 -44.66 2.38 41.76
N ASP A 95 -44.23 1.47 42.61
CA ASP A 95 -44.18 1.66 44.07
C ASP A 95 -43.22 2.81 44.43
N LYS A 96 -42.15 3.01 43.63
CA LYS A 96 -41.15 4.06 43.92
C LYS A 96 -41.54 5.43 43.38
N PHE A 97 -42.12 5.51 42.17
CA PHE A 97 -42.37 6.79 41.49
C PHE A 97 -43.86 7.13 41.30
N GLY A 98 -44.76 6.23 41.70
CA GLY A 98 -46.18 6.46 41.76
C GLY A 98 -46.85 6.67 40.39
N GLU A 99 -48.02 7.34 40.44
CA GLU A 99 -48.82 7.64 39.23
C GLU A 99 -48.17 8.59 38.25
N GLY A 100 -47.08 9.26 38.63
CA GLY A 100 -46.30 10.14 37.76
C GLY A 100 -45.48 9.39 36.71
N LEU A 101 -45.21 8.09 36.90
CA LEU A 101 -44.49 7.24 35.99
C LEU A 101 -45.40 6.63 34.94
N ALA A 102 -45.38 7.14 33.72
CA ALA A 102 -46.04 6.50 32.58
C ALA A 102 -45.03 5.68 31.77
N ALA A 103 -45.45 4.49 31.34
CA ALA A 103 -44.58 3.58 30.58
C ALA A 103 -45.33 2.94 29.41
N THR A 104 -44.85 3.14 28.20
CA THR A 104 -45.31 2.41 27.01
C THR A 104 -44.25 1.42 26.55
N ARG A 105 -44.68 0.34 25.90
CA ARG A 105 -43.80 -0.77 25.56
C ARG A 105 -44.12 -1.28 24.17
N ARG A 106 -43.06 -1.61 23.39
CA ARG A 106 -43.21 -2.27 22.09
C ARG A 106 -42.12 -3.31 21.89
N ILE A 107 -42.43 -4.29 21.06
CA ILE A 107 -41.50 -5.36 20.68
C ILE A 107 -41.24 -5.20 19.21
N LEU A 108 -39.98 -5.02 18.85
CA LEU A 108 -39.52 -4.95 17.47
C LEU A 108 -38.89 -6.31 17.13
N VAL A 109 -39.48 -6.99 16.14
CA VAL A 109 -39.03 -8.29 15.65
C VAL A 109 -38.70 -8.17 14.17
N ASP A 110 -37.79 -9.03 13.68
CA ASP A 110 -37.39 -9.08 12.30
C ASP A 110 -36.84 -7.74 11.73
N GLY A 111 -36.29 -6.94 12.64
CA GLY A 111 -35.55 -5.74 12.26
C GLY A 111 -34.37 -6.10 11.42
N GLN A 112 -34.39 -5.77 10.13
CA GLN A 112 -33.21 -5.76 9.30
C GLN A 112 -32.41 -4.51 9.68
N GLU A 113 -31.22 -4.70 10.25
CA GLU A 113 -30.29 -3.60 10.47
C GLU A 113 -29.80 -3.13 9.09
N ILE A 114 -30.54 -2.20 8.50
CA ILE A 114 -30.09 -1.48 7.31
C ILE A 114 -29.11 -0.44 7.84
N SER A 115 -27.86 -0.84 8.01
CA SER A 115 -26.79 0.10 8.22
C SER A 115 -26.64 0.90 6.92
N GLY A 116 -27.12 2.12 6.91
CA GLY A 116 -26.53 3.11 6.03
C GLY A 116 -25.04 3.07 6.31
N ASP A 117 -24.15 3.02 5.32
CA ASP A 117 -22.70 2.77 5.34
C ASP A 117 -21.96 3.35 6.58
N THR A 118 -22.42 2.96 7.76
CA THR A 118 -21.82 3.18 9.07
C THR A 118 -20.98 1.95 9.36
N GLY A 119 -20.02 1.65 8.45
CA GLY A 119 -19.06 0.57 8.66
C GLY A 119 -18.58 0.55 10.09
N GLY A 120 -18.74 -0.57 10.75
CA GLY A 120 -18.61 -0.85 12.19
C GLY A 120 -17.83 0.22 12.95
N ARG A 121 -18.49 0.96 13.82
CA ARG A 121 -17.81 1.86 14.76
C ARG A 121 -16.93 1.00 15.64
N GLU A 122 -15.65 1.02 15.35
CA GLU A 122 -14.68 0.42 16.26
C GLU A 122 -14.72 1.18 17.58
N SER A 123 -14.84 0.44 18.65
CA SER A 123 -14.87 1.02 20.01
C SER A 123 -13.54 1.69 20.39
N HIS A 124 -12.45 1.30 19.72
CA HIS A 124 -11.10 1.78 20.01
C HIS A 124 -10.36 2.16 18.71
N CYS A 125 -9.51 3.15 18.81
CA CYS A 125 -8.66 3.58 17.68
C CYS A 125 -7.63 2.52 17.31
N ARG A 126 -7.61 2.08 16.07
CA ARG A 126 -6.65 1.08 15.56
C ARG A 126 -5.19 1.54 15.62
N ASN A 127 -4.95 2.85 15.67
CA ASN A 127 -3.60 3.40 15.70
C ASN A 127 -3.05 3.49 17.13
N CYS A 128 -3.79 4.09 18.07
CA CYS A 128 -3.31 4.37 19.42
C CYS A 128 -4.06 3.62 20.54
N GLY A 129 -5.13 2.86 20.23
CA GLY A 129 -5.88 2.07 21.20
C GLY A 129 -6.86 2.86 22.10
N VAL A 130 -6.93 4.18 21.98
CA VAL A 130 -7.83 5.03 22.79
C VAL A 130 -9.28 4.83 22.34
N PRO A 131 -10.29 4.84 23.24
CA PRO A 131 -11.70 4.77 22.87
C PRO A 131 -12.10 5.87 21.88
N LEU A 132 -12.87 5.49 20.85
CA LEU A 132 -13.36 6.41 19.83
C LEU A 132 -14.72 6.98 20.26
N LEU A 133 -14.75 8.28 20.55
CA LEU A 133 -15.96 9.02 20.90
C LEU A 133 -16.66 9.67 19.69
N GLY A 134 -16.05 9.59 18.49
CA GLY A 134 -16.52 10.24 17.27
C GLY A 134 -15.93 9.67 16.00
N GLN A 135 -16.03 10.44 14.89
CA GLN A 135 -15.46 10.03 13.59
C GLN A 135 -13.93 10.04 13.57
N TYR A 136 -13.30 10.82 14.45
CA TYR A 136 -11.85 10.97 14.57
C TYR A 136 -11.42 10.66 15.99
N CYS A 137 -10.26 10.06 16.13
CA CYS A 137 -9.64 9.82 17.43
C CYS A 137 -9.17 11.13 18.05
N SER A 138 -9.61 11.45 19.28
CA SER A 138 -9.20 12.66 20.00
C SER A 138 -7.72 12.70 20.36
N ALA A 139 -7.06 11.54 20.47
CA ALA A 139 -5.65 11.45 20.87
C ALA A 139 -4.67 11.51 19.68
N CYS A 140 -5.00 10.95 18.51
CA CYS A 140 -4.08 10.87 17.39
C CYS A 140 -4.63 11.38 16.05
N GLY A 141 -5.87 11.85 16.01
CA GLY A 141 -6.51 12.39 14.82
C GLY A 141 -6.91 11.35 13.76
N GLN A 142 -6.66 10.04 14.00
CA GLN A 142 -7.01 9.02 13.01
C GLN A 142 -8.53 8.88 12.88
N ARG A 143 -9.00 8.78 11.64
CA ARG A 143 -10.40 8.48 11.35
C ARG A 143 -10.74 7.07 11.82
N GLY A 144 -11.84 6.92 12.59
CA GLY A 144 -12.21 5.66 13.25
C GLY A 144 -12.68 4.55 12.29
N ARG A 145 -12.98 4.89 11.02
CA ARG A 145 -13.41 3.92 10.02
C ARG A 145 -12.23 3.44 9.17
N ALA A 146 -12.06 2.14 9.05
CA ALA A 146 -11.24 1.53 8.01
C ALA A 146 -12.02 1.55 6.69
N ARG A 147 -11.93 2.63 5.93
CA ARG A 147 -12.46 2.70 4.57
C ARG A 147 -11.40 2.15 3.63
N LEU A 148 -11.78 1.25 2.73
CA LEU A 148 -10.99 0.96 1.55
C LEU A 148 -10.96 2.24 0.72
N ILE A 149 -9.77 2.83 0.61
CA ILE A 149 -9.56 4.06 -0.16
C ILE A 149 -9.64 3.68 -1.63
N THR A 150 -10.46 4.39 -2.42
CA THR A 150 -10.47 4.23 -3.88
C THR A 150 -9.18 4.79 -4.47
N LEU A 151 -8.77 4.29 -5.65
CA LEU A 151 -7.57 4.78 -6.34
C LEU A 151 -7.60 6.31 -6.55
N TRP A 152 -8.80 6.86 -6.81
CA TRP A 152 -9.00 8.29 -7.02
C TRP A 152 -8.81 9.13 -5.74
N GLU A 153 -9.31 8.66 -4.60
CA GLU A 153 -9.06 9.30 -3.29
C GLU A 153 -7.57 9.29 -2.95
N LEU A 154 -6.90 8.18 -3.27
CA LEU A 154 -5.48 8.00 -3.06
C LEU A 154 -4.65 9.02 -3.90
N LEU A 155 -5.01 9.22 -5.17
CA LEU A 155 -4.37 10.22 -6.05
C LEU A 155 -4.61 11.66 -5.57
N ARG A 156 -5.82 11.98 -5.12
CA ARG A 156 -6.15 13.30 -4.57
C ARG A 156 -5.36 13.63 -3.32
N ASP A 157 -5.23 12.67 -2.40
CA ASP A 157 -4.46 12.83 -1.15
C ASP A 157 -2.97 13.04 -1.44
N VAL A 158 -2.45 12.40 -2.51
CA VAL A 158 -1.06 12.56 -2.96
C VAL A 158 -0.80 13.98 -3.45
N VAL A 159 -1.68 14.55 -4.25
CA VAL A 159 -1.47 15.90 -4.83
C VAL A 159 -1.60 17.00 -3.77
N GLY A 160 -2.50 16.82 -2.78
CA GLY A 160 -2.73 17.80 -1.72
C GLY A 160 -1.59 17.95 -0.72
N ASP A 161 -0.85 16.85 -0.45
CA ASP A 161 0.07 16.76 0.69
C ASP A 161 1.55 16.63 0.29
N LEU A 162 1.91 16.82 -0.98
CA LEU A 162 3.26 16.51 -1.51
C LEU A 162 4.40 17.27 -0.82
N PHE A 163 4.12 18.43 -0.19
CA PHE A 163 5.15 19.35 0.29
C PHE A 163 5.25 19.54 1.82
N GLU A 164 4.46 18.82 2.62
CA GLU A 164 4.60 18.88 4.08
C GLU A 164 5.66 17.88 4.58
N LEU A 165 6.85 18.38 4.90
CA LEU A 165 7.90 17.64 5.62
C LEU A 165 7.50 17.47 7.10
N ASP A 166 6.86 16.35 7.43
CA ASP A 166 6.36 16.02 8.75
C ASP A 166 7.38 15.19 9.56
N SER A 167 7.35 15.34 10.89
CA SER A 167 8.11 14.53 11.86
C SER A 167 7.84 13.00 11.73
N ARG A 168 6.80 12.61 10.99
CA ARG A 168 6.47 11.23 10.64
C ARG A 168 7.46 10.59 9.67
N LEU A 169 8.29 11.41 8.98
CA LEU A 169 9.24 10.92 7.98
C LEU A 169 10.20 9.90 8.60
N TRP A 170 10.88 10.26 9.67
CA TRP A 170 11.83 9.36 10.35
C TRP A 170 11.19 8.12 10.93
N ARG A 171 9.94 8.25 11.42
CA ARG A 171 9.14 7.10 11.90
C ARG A 171 8.77 6.13 10.79
N SER A 172 8.77 6.58 9.53
CA SER A 172 8.52 5.75 8.36
C SER A 172 9.79 5.18 7.75
N LEU A 173 10.85 5.99 7.60
CA LEU A 173 12.09 5.58 6.93
C LEU A 173 12.84 4.48 7.70
N VAL A 174 12.96 4.59 9.02
CA VAL A 174 13.67 3.58 9.82
C VAL A 174 12.99 2.19 9.74
N PRO A 175 11.67 2.04 9.96
CA PRO A 175 11.01 0.76 9.75
C PRO A 175 11.00 0.31 8.28
N LEU A 176 10.99 1.23 7.33
CA LEU A 176 11.05 0.91 5.91
C LEU A 176 12.33 0.15 5.58
N VAL A 177 13.48 0.57 6.10
CA VAL A 177 14.77 -0.07 5.83
C VAL A 177 14.98 -1.31 6.71
N LEU A 178 14.77 -1.20 8.04
CA LEU A 178 15.19 -2.22 9.00
C LEU A 178 14.13 -3.30 9.30
N LYS A 179 12.86 -3.09 8.92
CA LYS A 179 11.75 -4.01 9.26
C LYS A 179 10.92 -4.34 8.03
N PRO A 180 11.40 -5.27 7.16
CA PRO A 180 10.74 -5.62 5.90
C PRO A 180 9.25 -5.94 6.07
N GLY A 181 8.37 -5.30 5.27
CA GLY A 181 6.93 -5.56 5.29
C GLY A 181 6.15 -4.98 6.49
N LYS A 182 6.83 -4.41 7.51
CA LYS A 182 6.15 -3.85 8.69
C LYS A 182 5.21 -2.71 8.34
N LEU A 183 5.66 -1.75 7.52
CA LEU A 183 4.82 -0.61 7.12
C LEU A 183 3.56 -1.06 6.39
N THR A 184 3.71 -1.98 5.44
CA THR A 184 2.57 -2.56 4.72
C THR A 184 1.59 -3.23 5.69
N LYS A 185 2.11 -4.07 6.59
CA LYS A 185 1.29 -4.77 7.58
C LYS A 185 0.54 -3.81 8.51
N ASP A 186 1.23 -2.81 9.05
CA ASP A 186 0.65 -1.80 9.94
C ASP A 186 -0.41 -0.95 9.20
N TYR A 187 -0.13 -0.56 7.96
CA TYR A 187 -1.07 0.20 7.14
C TYR A 187 -2.34 -0.58 6.81
N LEU A 188 -2.21 -1.86 6.44
CA LEU A 188 -3.34 -2.77 6.21
C LEU A 188 -4.11 -3.07 7.50
N ALA A 189 -3.43 -3.12 8.65
CA ALA A 189 -4.06 -3.22 9.95
C ALA A 189 -4.79 -1.93 10.41
N GLY A 190 -4.74 -0.85 9.60
CA GLY A 190 -5.44 0.41 9.87
C GLY A 190 -4.63 1.45 10.65
N ARG A 191 -3.34 1.23 10.92
CA ARG A 191 -2.44 2.19 11.61
C ARG A 191 -1.86 3.18 10.62
N ARG A 192 -2.66 4.14 10.16
CA ARG A 192 -2.30 5.00 9.01
C ARG A 192 -1.69 6.35 9.42
N VAL A 193 -2.09 6.91 10.56
CA VAL A 193 -1.66 8.25 11.01
C VAL A 193 -0.22 8.27 11.53
N HIS A 194 0.31 7.11 11.94
CA HIS A 194 1.65 6.99 12.51
C HIS A 194 2.77 7.16 11.47
N TYR A 195 2.46 6.90 10.20
CA TYR A 195 3.41 6.85 9.09
C TYR A 195 3.01 7.81 7.97
N VAL A 196 3.99 8.14 7.14
CA VAL A 196 3.74 8.87 5.88
C VAL A 196 2.88 8.00 4.96
N PRO A 197 1.88 8.57 4.25
CA PRO A 197 1.09 7.83 3.28
C PRO A 197 1.99 7.15 2.23
N PRO A 198 1.73 5.87 1.87
CA PRO A 198 2.62 5.07 1.04
C PRO A 198 2.98 5.70 -0.31
N PHE A 199 1.98 6.23 -1.02
CA PHE A 199 2.18 6.86 -2.31
C PHE A 199 2.98 8.15 -2.23
N ARG A 200 2.75 8.98 -1.19
CA ARG A 200 3.55 10.16 -0.93
C ARG A 200 5.01 9.80 -0.71
N MET A 201 5.27 8.80 0.15
CA MET A 201 6.62 8.32 0.43
C MET A 201 7.31 7.81 -0.84
N TYR A 202 6.61 7.01 -1.65
CA TYR A 202 7.10 6.51 -2.93
C TYR A 202 7.46 7.66 -3.88
N LEU A 203 6.56 8.64 -4.07
CA LEU A 203 6.79 9.77 -4.98
C LEU A 203 7.96 10.64 -4.53
N VAL A 204 8.03 10.99 -3.24
CA VAL A 204 9.13 11.80 -2.71
C VAL A 204 10.46 11.07 -2.88
N LEU A 205 10.54 9.79 -2.53
CA LEU A 205 11.77 9.02 -2.64
C LEU A 205 12.17 8.76 -4.09
N SER A 206 11.20 8.53 -5.01
CA SER A 206 11.50 8.39 -6.43
C SER A 206 12.04 9.68 -7.04
N ILE A 207 11.43 10.83 -6.74
CA ILE A 207 11.91 12.12 -7.22
C ILE A 207 13.33 12.41 -6.69
N LEU A 208 13.57 12.23 -5.39
CA LEU A 208 14.89 12.40 -4.80
C LEU A 208 15.93 11.46 -5.41
N PHE A 209 15.55 10.21 -5.65
CA PHE A 209 16.42 9.23 -6.31
C PHE A 209 16.83 9.69 -7.70
N PHE A 210 15.88 10.11 -8.56
CA PHE A 210 16.21 10.59 -9.90
C PHE A 210 17.02 11.88 -9.89
N ILE A 211 16.75 12.79 -8.96
CA ILE A 211 17.57 14.00 -8.78
C ILE A 211 19.01 13.61 -8.42
N VAL A 212 19.20 12.71 -7.45
CA VAL A 212 20.56 12.28 -7.06
C VAL A 212 21.31 11.61 -8.20
N ILE A 213 20.65 10.78 -9.00
CA ILE A 213 21.27 10.15 -10.17
C ILE A 213 21.62 11.20 -11.24
N SER A 214 20.72 12.14 -11.52
CA SER A 214 20.91 13.17 -12.54
C SER A 214 22.08 14.13 -12.26
N PHE A 215 22.53 14.27 -11.00
CA PHE A 215 23.69 15.08 -10.64
C PHE A 215 25.04 14.35 -10.80
N GLY A 216 25.09 13.12 -11.32
CA GLY A 216 26.32 12.36 -11.55
C GLY A 216 26.72 12.42 -13.01
N ASP A 217 28.02 12.66 -13.27
CA ASP A 217 28.56 12.63 -14.60
C ASP A 217 28.71 11.20 -15.15
N GLU A 218 28.59 10.17 -14.27
CA GLU A 218 28.63 8.76 -14.64
C GLU A 218 27.24 8.17 -14.54
N THR A 219 26.72 7.63 -15.62
CA THR A 219 25.45 6.91 -15.65
C THR A 219 25.61 5.59 -14.91
N PRO A 220 24.68 5.21 -13.99
CA PRO A 220 24.79 3.96 -13.22
C PRO A 220 24.61 2.70 -14.08
N PHE A 221 24.47 2.85 -15.39
CA PHE A 221 24.27 1.77 -16.37
C PHE A 221 25.26 1.84 -17.55
N SER A 222 26.37 2.59 -17.45
CA SER A 222 27.45 2.44 -18.41
C SER A 222 28.02 1.02 -18.26
N ILE A 223 27.74 0.17 -19.22
CA ILE A 223 28.46 -1.09 -19.40
C ILE A 223 29.80 -0.69 -20.02
N ASP A 224 30.77 -0.41 -19.16
CA ASP A 224 32.16 -0.32 -19.62
C ASP A 224 32.54 -1.68 -20.21
N SER A 225 32.51 -1.75 -21.51
CA SER A 225 33.11 -2.85 -22.27
C SER A 225 34.65 -2.62 -22.31
N ASP A 226 35.26 -2.51 -21.11
CA ASP A 226 36.68 -2.58 -21.01
C ASP A 226 37.11 -4.03 -21.28
N ASP A 227 37.54 -4.19 -22.54
CA ASP A 227 38.11 -5.38 -23.10
C ASP A 227 39.37 -5.76 -22.31
N ASP A 228 39.35 -6.94 -21.71
CA ASP A 228 40.45 -7.57 -20.99
C ASP A 228 41.78 -7.48 -21.76
N ARG A 229 42.63 -6.51 -21.45
CA ARG A 229 44.05 -6.62 -21.63
C ARG A 229 44.72 -6.84 -20.27
N VAL A 230 44.76 -8.08 -19.86
CA VAL A 230 45.78 -8.58 -18.91
C VAL A 230 47.15 -8.48 -19.63
N THR A 231 47.76 -7.32 -19.59
CA THR A 231 49.18 -7.17 -19.90
C THR A 231 49.94 -7.34 -18.60
N ALA A 232 50.49 -8.52 -18.40
CA ALA A 232 51.49 -8.77 -17.38
C ALA A 232 52.75 -7.99 -17.81
N THR A 233 52.95 -6.79 -17.25
CA THR A 233 54.24 -6.07 -17.36
C THR A 233 55.20 -6.66 -16.33
N VAL A 234 56.10 -7.47 -16.81
CA VAL A 234 57.35 -7.79 -16.12
C VAL A 234 58.22 -6.54 -16.19
N GLU A 235 58.48 -5.91 -15.04
CA GLU A 235 59.48 -4.86 -14.90
C GLU A 235 60.88 -5.46 -15.15
N THR A 236 61.54 -5.03 -16.20
CA THR A 236 63.00 -5.09 -16.33
C THR A 236 63.46 -3.66 -16.61
N GLU A 237 64.18 -3.12 -15.63
CA GLU A 237 65.01 -1.93 -15.77
C GLU A 237 66.08 -2.21 -16.82
N GLU A 238 66.24 -1.36 -17.80
CA GLU A 238 67.55 -0.96 -18.35
C GLU A 238 67.46 0.27 -19.27
N ASP A 239 68.45 1.11 -19.06
CA ASP A 239 68.74 2.42 -19.61
C ASP A 239 68.73 2.56 -21.16
N GLY A 240 68.50 3.82 -21.60
CA GLY A 240 69.26 4.38 -22.69
C GLY A 240 68.54 4.66 -24.00
N ASP A 241 68.27 5.96 -24.16
CA ASP A 241 68.44 6.71 -25.38
C ASP A 241 67.88 6.14 -26.70
N LEU A 242 66.82 6.82 -27.17
CA LEU A 242 66.61 7.16 -28.60
C LEU A 242 65.28 7.89 -28.79
N ALA A 243 65.37 9.20 -28.64
CA ALA A 243 64.36 10.10 -29.19
C ALA A 243 64.40 9.99 -30.74
N GLU A 244 63.24 10.24 -31.36
CA GLU A 244 63.00 10.33 -32.80
C GLU A 244 62.81 9.00 -33.54
N ARG A 245 61.63 8.48 -33.51
CA ARG A 245 60.89 7.89 -34.65
C ARG A 245 59.59 7.19 -34.15
N SER A 246 58.51 7.89 -34.09
CA SER A 246 57.16 7.34 -34.19
C SER A 246 56.13 8.47 -34.03
N ARG A 247 56.13 9.40 -34.91
CA ARG A 247 55.04 10.26 -35.27
C ARG A 247 54.60 9.93 -36.67
N GLU A 248 53.96 8.84 -36.89
CA GLU A 248 53.22 8.44 -38.09
C GLU A 248 52.75 7.04 -37.81
N ASP A 249 51.55 6.91 -37.23
CA ASP A 249 50.58 5.80 -37.28
C ASP A 249 49.59 5.86 -36.13
N GLU A 250 49.08 7.05 -35.77
CA GLU A 250 47.74 7.20 -35.17
C GLU A 250 46.76 7.42 -36.31
N ALA A 251 46.56 6.39 -37.12
CA ALA A 251 45.36 6.24 -37.89
C ALA A 251 44.32 5.65 -36.96
N GLU A 252 43.50 6.55 -36.44
CA GLU A 252 42.16 6.37 -35.94
C GLU A 252 41.50 5.14 -36.56
N SER A 253 41.13 4.15 -35.75
CA SER A 253 40.26 3.03 -36.14
C SER A 253 38.82 3.39 -35.86
N PRO A 254 38.10 4.02 -36.80
CA PRO A 254 36.65 4.29 -36.66
C PRO A 254 35.79 3.08 -37.00
N ASP A 255 36.38 1.90 -37.24
CA ASP A 255 35.74 0.83 -38.02
C ASP A 255 35.10 -0.32 -37.19
N ARG A 256 35.25 -0.34 -35.86
CA ARG A 256 34.66 -1.43 -35.08
C ARG A 256 33.22 -1.16 -34.64
N THR A 257 32.89 0.03 -34.19
CA THR A 257 31.54 0.41 -33.76
C THR A 257 30.56 0.50 -34.94
N GLU A 258 31.05 0.96 -36.11
CA GLU A 258 30.23 1.06 -37.33
C GLU A 258 29.92 -0.33 -37.93
N THR A 259 30.85 -1.29 -37.78
CA THR A 259 30.66 -2.68 -38.22
C THR A 259 29.65 -3.43 -37.37
N ASP A 260 29.68 -3.24 -36.05
CA ASP A 260 28.75 -3.86 -35.12
C ASP A 260 27.32 -3.29 -35.27
N ALA A 261 27.18 -1.98 -35.45
CA ALA A 261 25.90 -1.33 -35.68
C ALA A 261 25.24 -1.76 -36.99
N THR A 262 26.03 -1.92 -38.06
CA THR A 262 25.55 -2.41 -39.35
C THR A 262 25.13 -3.89 -39.29
N GLU A 263 25.84 -4.72 -38.53
CA GLU A 263 25.45 -6.13 -38.32
C GLU A 263 24.15 -6.27 -37.50
N VAL A 264 23.99 -5.46 -36.45
CA VAL A 264 22.74 -5.47 -35.66
C VAL A 264 21.57 -4.91 -36.48
N ALA A 265 21.77 -3.89 -37.31
CA ALA A 265 20.78 -3.36 -38.22
C ALA A 265 20.29 -4.43 -39.23
N ARG A 266 21.23 -5.24 -39.76
CA ARG A 266 20.89 -6.39 -40.62
C ARG A 266 20.07 -7.43 -39.87
N LYS A 267 20.38 -7.73 -38.59
CA LYS A 267 19.59 -8.64 -37.75
C LYS A 267 18.16 -8.14 -37.52
N CYS A 268 17.93 -6.82 -37.50
CA CYS A 268 16.57 -6.28 -37.45
C CYS A 268 15.78 -6.57 -38.73
N GLU A 269 16.40 -6.62 -39.91
CA GLU A 269 15.75 -6.94 -41.17
C GLU A 269 15.41 -8.44 -41.28
N GLU A 270 16.24 -9.29 -40.69
CA GLU A 270 16.06 -10.75 -40.64
C GLU A 270 15.11 -11.18 -39.51
N LEU A 271 14.46 -10.25 -38.81
CA LEU A 271 13.57 -10.54 -37.69
C LEU A 271 12.31 -11.26 -38.18
N GLU A 272 12.22 -12.54 -37.88
CA GLU A 272 11.05 -13.38 -38.10
C GLU A 272 10.45 -13.77 -36.73
N LEU A 273 9.16 -13.58 -36.55
CA LEU A 273 8.42 -13.99 -35.37
C LEU A 273 7.39 -15.06 -35.78
N ASP A 274 7.49 -16.22 -35.15
CA ASP A 274 6.47 -17.28 -35.24
C ASP A 274 5.97 -17.55 -33.81
N THR A 275 5.05 -16.71 -33.36
CA THR A 275 4.46 -16.82 -32.01
C THR A 275 3.21 -17.69 -32.00
N GLY A 276 2.70 -18.08 -33.19
CA GLY A 276 1.41 -18.75 -33.35
C GLY A 276 0.20 -17.85 -33.11
N ILE A 277 0.41 -16.54 -32.94
CA ILE A 277 -0.64 -15.54 -32.71
C ILE A 277 -0.79 -14.67 -33.98
N SER A 278 -1.84 -14.88 -34.73
CA SER A 278 -2.04 -14.31 -36.07
C SER A 278 -1.93 -12.80 -36.20
N TRP A 279 -2.24 -12.04 -35.14
CA TRP A 279 -2.12 -10.57 -35.15
C TRP A 279 -0.72 -10.09 -34.84
N ILE A 280 0.10 -10.89 -34.11
CA ILE A 280 1.53 -10.59 -33.88
C ILE A 280 2.35 -10.99 -35.11
N ASP A 281 2.04 -12.13 -35.71
CA ASP A 281 2.76 -12.68 -36.85
C ASP A 281 2.29 -12.05 -38.18
N SER A 282 1.48 -10.96 -38.13
CA SER A 282 1.06 -10.24 -39.33
C SER A 282 2.24 -9.44 -39.92
N GLU A 283 2.29 -9.34 -41.27
CA GLU A 283 3.34 -8.58 -41.97
C GLU A 283 3.41 -7.12 -41.49
N GLU A 284 2.26 -6.50 -41.16
CA GLU A 284 2.18 -5.14 -40.64
C GLU A 284 2.87 -5.00 -39.26
N SER A 285 2.67 -5.98 -38.37
CA SER A 285 3.31 -6.01 -37.06
C SER A 285 4.82 -6.26 -37.15
N LEU A 286 5.26 -7.12 -38.07
CA LEU A 286 6.67 -7.41 -38.33
C LEU A 286 7.37 -6.20 -38.93
N GLU A 287 6.75 -5.52 -39.89
CA GLU A 287 7.30 -4.28 -40.45
C GLU A 287 7.42 -3.17 -39.41
N PHE A 288 6.42 -3.00 -38.55
CA PHE A 288 6.48 -2.08 -37.43
C PHE A 288 7.67 -2.41 -36.50
N LEU A 289 7.88 -3.68 -36.15
CA LEU A 289 8.97 -4.11 -35.28
C LEU A 289 10.34 -3.91 -35.94
N ARG A 290 10.48 -4.24 -37.23
CA ARG A 290 11.71 -4.03 -38.00
C ARG A 290 12.05 -2.54 -38.07
N ASN A 291 11.07 -1.68 -38.36
CA ASN A 291 11.26 -0.24 -38.39
C ASN A 291 11.65 0.33 -37.03
N THR A 292 10.95 -0.10 -35.94
CA THR A 292 11.28 0.32 -34.57
C THR A 292 12.69 -0.12 -34.17
N CYS A 293 13.08 -1.36 -34.49
CA CYS A 293 14.41 -1.88 -34.25
C CYS A 293 15.49 -1.03 -34.97
N ARG A 294 15.27 -0.72 -36.26
CA ARG A 294 16.18 0.13 -37.06
C ARG A 294 16.28 1.54 -36.47
N GLN A 295 15.18 2.16 -36.07
CA GLN A 295 15.18 3.49 -35.44
C GLN A 295 15.93 3.51 -34.11
N MET A 296 15.73 2.46 -33.28
CA MET A 296 16.50 2.33 -32.04
C MET A 296 17.99 2.31 -32.27
N ILE A 297 18.46 1.49 -33.20
CA ILE A 297 19.90 1.41 -33.53
C ILE A 297 20.42 2.74 -34.02
N LYS A 298 19.69 3.35 -34.98
CA LYS A 298 20.08 4.66 -35.52
C LYS A 298 20.21 5.72 -34.42
N ASN A 299 19.23 5.83 -33.53
CA ASN A 299 19.24 6.82 -32.46
C ASN A 299 20.30 6.54 -31.39
N VAL A 300 20.66 5.28 -31.15
CA VAL A 300 21.74 4.91 -30.22
C VAL A 300 23.10 5.21 -30.83
N THR A 301 23.27 5.02 -32.16
CA THR A 301 24.59 5.22 -32.82
C THR A 301 24.85 6.66 -33.26
N GLU A 302 23.83 7.42 -33.70
CA GLU A 302 24.02 8.79 -34.19
C GLU A 302 24.06 9.83 -33.05
N ASP A 303 23.34 9.66 -31.96
CA ASP A 303 23.32 10.56 -30.81
C ASP A 303 23.03 9.81 -29.48
N GLU A 304 24.01 9.05 -29.04
CA GLU A 304 23.94 8.21 -27.85
C GLU A 304 23.50 9.00 -26.60
N GLY A 305 24.06 10.19 -26.43
CA GLY A 305 23.72 11.04 -25.29
C GLY A 305 22.30 11.60 -25.30
N ARG A 306 21.69 11.80 -26.48
CA ARG A 306 20.31 12.26 -26.63
C ARG A 306 19.32 11.13 -26.33
N PHE A 307 19.59 9.94 -26.87
CA PHE A 307 18.75 8.76 -26.61
C PHE A 307 18.79 8.38 -25.13
N GLU A 308 19.96 8.33 -24.54
CA GLU A 308 20.15 8.02 -23.12
C GLU A 308 19.37 9.01 -22.23
N ARG A 309 19.50 10.31 -22.47
CA ARG A 309 18.77 11.34 -21.71
C ARG A 309 17.26 11.19 -21.83
N ALA A 310 16.75 10.97 -23.04
CA ALA A 310 15.34 10.75 -23.29
C ALA A 310 14.84 9.45 -22.64
N MET A 311 15.66 8.42 -22.58
CA MET A 311 15.37 7.19 -21.88
C MET A 311 15.21 7.43 -20.37
N TYR A 312 16.14 8.18 -19.74
CA TYR A 312 16.03 8.54 -18.31
C TYR A 312 14.78 9.35 -17.98
N GLU A 313 14.36 10.25 -18.86
CA GLU A 313 13.11 11.02 -18.68
C GLU A 313 11.84 10.14 -18.73
N ASN A 314 11.92 9.00 -19.41
CA ASN A 314 10.80 8.08 -19.56
C ASN A 314 10.74 7.01 -18.45
N ILE A 315 11.81 6.72 -17.71
CA ILE A 315 11.84 5.73 -16.64
C ILE A 315 10.76 6.00 -15.55
N PRO A 316 10.55 7.24 -15.05
CA PRO A 316 9.51 7.48 -14.05
C PRO A 316 8.09 7.17 -14.57
N LYS A 317 7.83 7.48 -15.85
CA LYS A 317 6.55 7.19 -16.52
C LYS A 317 6.34 5.68 -16.64
N MET A 318 7.40 4.95 -17.01
CA MET A 318 7.42 3.49 -17.09
C MET A 318 7.07 2.85 -15.75
N LEU A 319 7.68 3.29 -14.66
CA LEU A 319 7.44 2.75 -13.32
C LEU A 319 5.98 2.94 -12.86
N PHE A 320 5.31 4.00 -13.33
CA PHE A 320 3.91 4.23 -13.02
C PHE A 320 2.99 3.12 -13.57
N PHE A 321 3.31 2.55 -14.74
CA PHE A 321 2.56 1.42 -15.30
C PHE A 321 3.05 0.07 -14.78
N PHE A 322 4.33 -0.03 -14.46
CA PHE A 322 4.97 -1.26 -14.00
C PHE A 322 4.44 -1.74 -12.64
N LEU A 323 4.28 -0.83 -11.67
CA LEU A 323 3.79 -1.20 -10.33
C LEU A 323 2.37 -1.78 -10.34
N PRO A 324 1.36 -1.16 -10.99
CA PRO A 324 0.03 -1.77 -11.16
C PRO A 324 0.06 -3.14 -11.81
N PHE A 325 0.91 -3.35 -12.82
CA PHE A 325 1.07 -4.64 -13.47
C PHE A 325 1.59 -5.72 -12.51
N LEU A 326 2.66 -5.44 -11.77
CA LEU A 326 3.19 -6.36 -10.75
C LEU A 326 2.15 -6.66 -9.65
N ALA A 327 1.34 -5.68 -9.29
CA ALA A 327 0.26 -5.88 -8.32
C ALA A 327 -0.82 -6.83 -8.85
N ILE A 328 -1.12 -6.83 -10.16
CA ILE A 328 -2.00 -7.81 -10.80
C ILE A 328 -1.38 -9.20 -10.72
N VAL A 329 -0.11 -9.34 -11.09
CA VAL A 329 0.61 -10.64 -11.00
C VAL A 329 0.56 -11.17 -9.57
N LEU A 330 0.85 -10.33 -8.58
CA LEU A 330 0.79 -10.75 -7.18
C LEU A 330 -0.65 -11.10 -6.76
N LYS A 331 -1.66 -10.38 -7.24
CA LYS A 331 -3.07 -10.72 -7.01
C LYS A 331 -3.42 -12.10 -7.57
N LEU A 332 -2.91 -12.45 -8.75
CA LEU A 332 -3.11 -13.77 -9.35
C LEU A 332 -2.42 -14.87 -8.53
N LEU A 333 -1.19 -14.65 -8.06
CA LEU A 333 -0.48 -15.59 -7.19
C LEU A 333 -1.18 -15.83 -5.84
N TYR A 334 -1.96 -14.86 -5.38
CA TYR A 334 -2.72 -14.92 -4.14
C TYR A 334 -4.24 -14.98 -4.37
N ILE A 335 -4.66 -15.54 -5.52
CA ILE A 335 -6.08 -15.79 -5.81
C ILE A 335 -6.67 -16.69 -4.72
N GLY A 336 -7.89 -16.35 -4.25
CA GLY A 336 -8.53 -17.10 -3.15
C GLY A 336 -8.08 -16.69 -1.73
N SER A 337 -7.10 -15.80 -1.57
CA SER A 337 -6.68 -15.31 -0.23
C SER A 337 -7.63 -14.30 0.42
N GLY A 338 -8.68 -13.86 -0.29
CA GLY A 338 -9.60 -12.82 0.18
C GLY A 338 -9.02 -11.39 0.20
N ARG A 339 -7.78 -11.21 -0.24
CA ARG A 339 -7.11 -9.90 -0.28
C ARG A 339 -7.50 -9.10 -1.51
N TYR A 340 -7.60 -7.78 -1.35
CA TYR A 340 -7.93 -6.87 -2.44
C TYR A 340 -6.69 -6.49 -3.28
N TYR A 341 -6.90 -6.14 -4.54
CA TYR A 341 -5.84 -5.67 -5.44
C TYR A 341 -5.01 -4.52 -4.84
N VAL A 342 -5.66 -3.56 -4.19
CA VAL A 342 -5.00 -2.41 -3.56
C VAL A 342 -4.00 -2.82 -2.48
N GLU A 343 -4.21 -3.95 -1.79
CA GLU A 343 -3.26 -4.46 -0.78
C GLU A 343 -1.94 -4.89 -1.42
N HIS A 344 -2.02 -5.52 -2.60
CA HIS A 344 -0.85 -5.92 -3.38
C HIS A 344 -0.13 -4.72 -3.99
N LEU A 345 -0.88 -3.72 -4.47
CA LEU A 345 -0.32 -2.47 -4.96
C LEU A 345 0.42 -1.71 -3.83
N LEU A 346 -0.18 -1.60 -2.65
CA LEU A 346 0.47 -0.98 -1.49
C LEU A 346 1.75 -1.70 -1.07
N PHE A 347 1.78 -3.04 -1.19
CA PHE A 347 2.98 -3.81 -0.93
C PHE A 347 4.12 -3.39 -1.86
N PHE A 348 3.87 -3.30 -3.18
CA PHE A 348 4.88 -2.88 -4.14
C PHE A 348 5.28 -1.41 -4.02
N VAL A 349 4.34 -0.53 -3.69
CA VAL A 349 4.63 0.89 -3.42
C VAL A 349 5.63 1.02 -2.26
N HIS A 350 5.44 0.30 -1.16
CA HIS A 350 6.42 0.30 -0.04
C HIS A 350 7.74 -0.35 -0.43
N TYR A 351 7.71 -1.45 -1.20
CA TYR A 351 8.93 -2.11 -1.64
C TYR A 351 9.77 -1.20 -2.55
N HIS A 352 9.15 -0.52 -3.52
CA HIS A 352 9.89 0.40 -4.40
C HIS A 352 10.34 1.67 -3.68
N ALA A 353 9.57 2.16 -2.70
CA ALA A 353 10.03 3.23 -1.82
C ALA A 353 11.30 2.82 -1.04
N PHE A 354 11.34 1.59 -0.52
CA PHE A 354 12.55 1.03 0.09
C PHE A 354 13.69 0.93 -0.93
N PHE A 355 13.42 0.41 -2.14
CA PHE A 355 14.41 0.26 -3.20
C PHE A 355 15.06 1.61 -3.56
N PHE A 356 14.27 2.64 -3.83
CA PHE A 356 14.79 3.97 -4.12
C PHE A 356 15.62 4.53 -2.99
N LEU A 357 15.16 4.38 -1.75
CA LEU A 357 15.90 4.87 -0.59
C LEU A 357 17.26 4.19 -0.44
N ILE A 358 17.30 2.85 -0.51
CA ILE A 358 18.54 2.12 -0.24
C ILE A 358 19.56 2.29 -1.36
N VAL A 359 19.11 2.33 -2.62
CA VAL A 359 20.01 2.57 -3.77
C VAL A 359 20.50 4.02 -3.77
N MET A 360 19.63 5.00 -3.49
CA MET A 360 20.03 6.41 -3.35
C MET A 360 21.09 6.58 -2.25
N LEU A 361 20.91 5.95 -1.10
CA LEU A 361 21.88 5.99 0.01
C LEU A 361 23.21 5.34 -0.41
N ASN A 362 23.16 4.22 -1.16
CA ASN A 362 24.36 3.58 -1.68
C ASN A 362 25.11 4.50 -2.66
N VAL A 363 24.43 5.11 -3.61
CA VAL A 363 25.01 6.06 -4.58
C VAL A 363 25.64 7.27 -3.84
N LEU A 364 24.93 7.85 -2.87
CA LEU A 364 25.48 8.96 -2.07
C LEU A 364 26.71 8.54 -1.28
N LEU A 365 26.69 7.34 -0.69
CA LEU A 365 27.82 6.80 0.06
C LEU A 365 29.04 6.58 -0.86
N THR A 366 28.83 5.99 -2.05
CA THR A 366 29.90 5.78 -3.03
C THR A 366 30.55 7.11 -3.46
N ARG A 367 29.74 8.14 -3.72
CA ARG A 367 30.26 9.48 -4.07
C ARG A 367 31.05 10.12 -2.93
N VAL A 368 30.53 10.04 -1.71
CA VAL A 368 31.25 10.56 -0.53
C VAL A 368 32.56 9.81 -0.31
N ALA A 369 32.54 8.47 -0.46
CA ALA A 369 33.75 7.64 -0.34
C ALA A 369 34.81 8.02 -1.38
N GLY A 370 34.44 8.32 -2.63
CA GLY A 370 35.35 8.83 -3.65
C GLY A 370 35.96 10.18 -3.29
N ILE A 371 35.22 11.09 -2.66
CA ILE A 371 35.72 12.39 -2.21
C ILE A 371 36.75 12.25 -1.08
N ILE A 372 36.50 11.32 -0.11
CA ILE A 372 37.38 11.10 1.05
C ILE A 372 38.48 10.05 0.80
N HIS A 373 38.60 9.55 -0.45
CA HIS A 373 39.57 8.54 -0.86
C HIS A 373 39.54 7.27 -0.01
N GLU A 374 38.31 6.79 0.31
CA GLU A 374 38.13 5.49 0.98
C GLU A 374 38.53 4.33 0.06
N PRO A 375 39.00 3.19 0.60
CA PRO A 375 39.42 2.05 -0.20
C PRO A 375 38.28 1.45 -1.02
N ASP A 376 38.49 1.18 -2.30
CA ASP A 376 37.51 0.65 -3.26
C ASP A 376 36.87 -0.69 -2.77
N TRP A 377 37.65 -1.53 -2.08
CA TRP A 377 37.14 -2.77 -1.54
C TRP A 377 36.02 -2.56 -0.48
N LEU A 378 36.10 -1.48 0.32
CA LEU A 378 35.10 -1.16 1.32
C LEU A 378 33.80 -0.70 0.64
N VAL A 379 33.91 0.15 -0.36
CA VAL A 379 32.78 0.61 -1.19
C VAL A 379 32.14 -0.59 -1.90
N GLY A 380 32.96 -1.46 -2.51
CA GLY A 380 32.50 -2.69 -3.13
C GLY A 380 31.76 -3.63 -2.16
N LEU A 381 32.26 -3.77 -0.93
CA LEU A 381 31.62 -4.60 0.10
C LEU A 381 30.23 -4.04 0.50
N VAL A 382 30.13 -2.73 0.68
CA VAL A 382 28.85 -2.09 1.03
C VAL A 382 27.86 -2.23 -0.13
N THR A 383 28.28 -1.97 -1.36
CA THR A 383 27.44 -2.12 -2.55
C THR A 383 26.98 -3.57 -2.72
N ALA A 384 27.87 -4.56 -2.57
CA ALA A 384 27.51 -5.96 -2.59
C ALA A 384 26.47 -6.30 -1.51
N THR A 385 26.67 -5.77 -0.30
CA THR A 385 25.70 -5.98 0.81
C THR A 385 24.32 -5.42 0.45
N VAL A 386 24.24 -4.23 -0.15
CA VAL A 386 22.98 -3.61 -0.60
C VAL A 386 22.31 -4.47 -1.68
N VAL A 387 23.09 -4.91 -2.69
CA VAL A 387 22.59 -5.76 -3.79
C VAL A 387 22.01 -7.07 -3.26
N PHE A 388 22.66 -7.72 -2.29
CA PHE A 388 22.12 -8.93 -1.66
C PHE A 388 20.94 -8.65 -0.72
N TYR A 389 20.92 -7.50 -0.06
CA TYR A 389 19.85 -7.15 0.88
C TYR A 389 18.50 -6.92 0.17
N ILE A 390 18.48 -6.33 -1.02
CA ILE A 390 17.25 -6.04 -1.78
C ILE A 390 16.37 -7.28 -2.02
N PRO A 391 16.89 -8.40 -2.60
CA PRO A 391 16.08 -9.61 -2.80
C PRO A 391 15.69 -10.29 -1.49
N VAL A 392 16.58 -10.29 -0.49
CA VAL A 392 16.26 -10.82 0.85
C VAL A 392 15.14 -10.02 1.51
N TYR A 393 15.19 -8.70 1.40
CA TYR A 393 14.14 -7.81 1.90
C TYR A 393 12.77 -8.16 1.29
N LEU A 394 12.68 -8.33 -0.03
CA LEU A 394 11.45 -8.70 -0.72
C LEU A 394 10.89 -10.03 -0.19
N PHE A 395 11.73 -11.04 -0.06
CA PHE A 395 11.34 -12.35 0.47
C PHE A 395 10.78 -12.26 1.89
N VAL A 396 11.50 -11.57 2.79
CA VAL A 396 11.09 -11.38 4.19
C VAL A 396 9.80 -10.56 4.27
N ALA A 397 9.68 -9.51 3.47
CA ALA A 397 8.48 -8.68 3.40
C ALA A 397 7.25 -9.47 2.95
N MET A 398 7.39 -10.30 1.89
CA MET A 398 6.32 -11.20 1.45
C MET A 398 5.89 -12.14 2.57
N ARG A 399 6.83 -12.76 3.27
CA ARG A 399 6.54 -13.69 4.36
C ARG A 399 5.81 -12.99 5.52
N GLN A 400 6.19 -11.77 5.87
CA GLN A 400 5.56 -11.00 6.95
C GLN A 400 4.16 -10.50 6.61
N VAL A 401 3.95 -10.03 5.38
CA VAL A 401 2.67 -9.45 4.96
C VAL A 401 1.65 -10.53 4.69
N TYR A 402 2.04 -11.63 4.01
CA TYR A 402 1.12 -12.69 3.59
C TYR A 402 1.02 -13.85 4.58
N ALA A 403 1.91 -13.92 5.59
CA ALA A 403 1.90 -14.90 6.68
C ALA A 403 1.82 -16.37 6.21
N GLN A 404 2.48 -16.72 5.07
CA GLN A 404 2.49 -18.07 4.52
C GLN A 404 3.69 -18.89 5.01
N ARG A 405 3.63 -20.22 4.82
CA ARG A 405 4.72 -21.14 5.12
C ARG A 405 5.94 -20.83 4.23
N PHE A 406 7.14 -21.08 4.75
CA PHE A 406 8.41 -20.78 4.08
C PHE A 406 8.47 -21.30 2.64
N VAL A 407 8.18 -22.57 2.41
CA VAL A 407 8.25 -23.20 1.08
C VAL A 407 7.27 -22.55 0.09
N VAL A 408 6.03 -22.30 0.51
CA VAL A 408 5.01 -21.66 -0.34
C VAL A 408 5.42 -20.23 -0.70
N THR A 409 5.98 -19.51 0.26
CA THR A 409 6.51 -18.16 0.00
C THR A 409 7.69 -18.21 -0.97
N LEU A 410 8.59 -19.19 -0.80
CA LEU A 410 9.77 -19.36 -1.67
C LEU A 410 9.38 -19.64 -3.12
N LEU A 411 8.42 -20.53 -3.36
CA LEU A 411 7.93 -20.85 -4.70
C LEU A 411 7.27 -19.62 -5.36
N LYS A 412 6.42 -18.91 -4.61
CA LYS A 412 5.78 -17.67 -5.11
C LYS A 412 6.80 -16.55 -5.35
N TYR A 413 7.79 -16.44 -4.49
CA TYR A 413 8.89 -15.50 -4.64
C TYR A 413 9.72 -15.78 -5.89
N GLY A 414 10.06 -17.07 -6.15
CA GLY A 414 10.77 -17.45 -7.37
C GLY A 414 9.98 -17.13 -8.63
N PHE A 415 8.69 -17.48 -8.66
CA PHE A 415 7.81 -17.12 -9.77
C PHE A 415 7.69 -15.59 -9.95
N LEU A 416 7.49 -14.85 -8.86
CA LEU A 416 7.44 -13.39 -8.89
C LEU A 416 8.75 -12.81 -9.41
N GLY A 417 9.91 -13.35 -9.00
CA GLY A 417 11.23 -12.91 -9.46
C GLY A 417 11.40 -13.07 -10.97
N ILE A 418 11.03 -14.22 -11.52
CA ILE A 418 11.05 -14.47 -12.97
C ILE A 418 10.11 -13.50 -13.68
N THR A 419 8.88 -13.37 -13.21
CA THR A 419 7.90 -12.46 -13.81
C THR A 419 8.34 -11.01 -13.72
N TYR A 420 8.95 -10.62 -12.59
CA TYR A 420 9.51 -9.26 -12.40
C TYR A 420 10.59 -8.99 -13.45
N PHE A 421 11.53 -9.92 -13.61
CA PHE A 421 12.63 -9.77 -14.57
C PHE A 421 12.14 -9.70 -16.02
N VAL A 422 11.25 -10.62 -16.42
CA VAL A 422 10.64 -10.62 -17.75
C VAL A 422 9.85 -9.33 -18.01
N SER A 423 9.02 -8.91 -17.06
CA SER A 423 8.25 -7.67 -17.19
C SER A 423 9.14 -6.44 -17.26
N LEU A 424 10.25 -6.42 -16.50
CA LEU A 424 11.20 -5.32 -16.54
C LEU A 424 11.83 -5.21 -17.94
N ILE A 425 12.30 -6.33 -18.49
CA ILE A 425 12.86 -6.35 -19.86
C ILE A 425 11.82 -5.85 -20.88
N ILE A 426 10.61 -6.39 -20.86
CA ILE A 426 9.55 -5.98 -21.77
C ILE A 426 9.26 -4.49 -21.63
N THR A 427 9.18 -3.99 -20.40
CA THR A 427 8.88 -2.58 -20.14
C THR A 427 10.02 -1.68 -20.60
N LEU A 428 11.28 -2.08 -20.42
CA LEU A 428 12.44 -1.36 -20.95
C LEU A 428 12.44 -1.33 -22.46
N LEU A 429 12.18 -2.46 -23.13
CA LEU A 429 12.09 -2.52 -24.58
C LEU A 429 10.97 -1.64 -25.14
N VAL A 430 9.79 -1.67 -24.52
CA VAL A 430 8.67 -0.80 -24.92
C VAL A 430 9.02 0.68 -24.71
N THR A 431 9.67 1.01 -23.61
CA THR A 431 10.10 2.40 -23.35
C THR A 431 11.17 2.85 -24.36
N ALA A 432 12.14 2.01 -24.66
CA ALA A 432 13.14 2.31 -25.66
C ALA A 432 12.52 2.50 -27.06
N ALA A 433 11.55 1.65 -27.43
CA ALA A 433 10.82 1.79 -28.69
C ALA A 433 10.02 3.11 -28.75
N ILE A 434 9.30 3.45 -27.69
CA ILE A 434 8.54 4.71 -27.62
C ILE A 434 9.50 5.91 -27.68
N THR A 435 10.63 5.84 -26.97
CA THR A 435 11.66 6.91 -26.98
C THR A 435 12.24 7.07 -28.38
N ALA A 436 12.59 5.98 -29.06
CA ALA A 436 13.11 6.01 -30.44
C ALA A 436 12.13 6.69 -31.42
N ILE A 437 10.85 6.32 -31.35
CA ILE A 437 9.79 6.92 -32.19
C ILE A 437 9.58 8.40 -31.86
N SER A 438 9.66 8.79 -30.58
CA SER A 438 9.44 10.17 -30.15
C SER A 438 10.59 11.13 -30.50
N LEU A 439 11.78 10.62 -30.78
CA LEU A 439 12.94 11.43 -31.19
C LEU A 439 12.92 11.79 -32.67
N ASP A 440 12.19 11.03 -33.49
CA ASP A 440 12.02 11.27 -34.93
C ASP A 440 10.80 12.15 -35.26
N SER A 441 9.90 12.43 -34.29
CA SER A 441 8.71 13.27 -34.45
C SER A 441 9.00 14.72 -34.02
#